data_d401ddcc1a4c9e4e729e27ab02588ad7
#
_entry.id   d401ddcc1a4c9e4e729e27ab02588ad7
#
_cell.length_a   1.000
_cell.length_b   1.000
_cell.length_c   1.000
_cell.angle_alpha   90.00
_cell.angle_beta   90.00
_cell.angle_gamma   90.00
#
_symmetry.space_group_name_H-M   'P 1'
#
loop_
_entity.id
_entity.type
_entity.pdbx_description
1 polymer ?
#
loop_
_entity_poly.entity_id
_entity_poly.type
_entity_poly.pdbx_seq_one_letter_code
_entity_poly.pdbx_strand_id
1 'polypeptide(L)'
;TTFLGGGFGRRIELDFIIQAAEISKAVGKPVKLLWSREDDMTHDYYRPLGVNQITAGLDAAGTPVAVHFKAVSQSVTQRAFGLPKDTFDAFMAEAAVPGYEFANAQHDLIIHDSGMRVGYWRAVSHNMNAFANESFMDEMAAAAGKDPYAYRMALLKNKPRFANVLKLAADKAGWGKPRAAGRFLGIALMDGYDTYMAQVAEISMKNGEVVVHKVTVAADLGQMVNPDTVEAQLQSSIIFGMGAGLMQEITLKDGRVQETNYNNYPVVRMNESPAIDIILVKSTEKPGGIGEPATALISPAIANAVFAATGKRVRKLPMTAAAIRSA
;
A
#
# COMPACT_ATOMS: atom_id res chain seq x y z
N THR A 1 -11.66 -26.71 -11.72
CA THR A 1 -10.87 -25.60 -11.07
C THR A 1 -9.53 -26.17 -10.64
N THR A 2 -8.45 -25.53 -11.05
CA THR A 2 -7.08 -25.92 -10.67
C THR A 2 -6.63 -25.14 -9.44
N PHE A 3 -5.61 -25.64 -8.74
CA PHE A 3 -4.96 -24.89 -7.68
C PHE A 3 -4.31 -23.62 -8.23
N LEU A 4 -4.35 -22.53 -7.48
CA LEU A 4 -3.78 -21.24 -7.80
C LEU A 4 -2.81 -20.81 -6.69
N GLY A 5 -1.59 -20.50 -7.07
CA GLY A 5 -0.55 -19.99 -6.14
C GLY A 5 -0.64 -18.51 -5.83
N GLY A 6 -1.75 -17.87 -6.16
CA GLY A 6 -1.99 -16.43 -6.00
C GLY A 6 -2.27 -15.74 -7.32
N GLY A 7 -3.06 -14.68 -7.29
CA GLY A 7 -3.45 -13.89 -8.47
C GLY A 7 -2.89 -12.48 -8.45
N PHE A 8 -2.88 -11.83 -7.29
CA PHE A 8 -2.34 -10.51 -7.00
C PHE A 8 -2.83 -9.39 -7.94
N GLY A 9 -3.95 -9.63 -8.65
CA GLY A 9 -4.52 -8.78 -9.68
C GLY A 9 -4.27 -9.27 -11.11
N ARG A 10 -3.14 -9.91 -11.41
CA ARG A 10 -2.76 -10.35 -12.76
C ARG A 10 -3.73 -11.39 -13.35
N ARG A 11 -4.33 -12.24 -12.52
CA ARG A 11 -5.24 -13.31 -12.97
C ARG A 11 -6.66 -12.85 -13.30
N ILE A 12 -6.95 -11.55 -13.16
CA ILE A 12 -8.18 -10.93 -13.69
C ILE A 12 -8.06 -10.71 -15.21
N GLU A 13 -6.84 -10.57 -15.74
CA GLU A 13 -6.58 -10.35 -17.15
C GLU A 13 -6.76 -11.66 -17.96
N LEU A 14 -7.33 -11.52 -19.16
CA LEU A 14 -7.68 -12.66 -20.04
C LEU A 14 -6.75 -12.79 -21.25
N ASP A 15 -5.73 -11.96 -21.37
CA ASP A 15 -4.84 -11.89 -22.53
C ASP A 15 -4.17 -13.22 -22.85
N PHE A 16 -3.70 -13.96 -21.85
CA PHE A 16 -3.09 -15.27 -22.02
C PHE A 16 -4.09 -16.34 -22.53
N ILE A 17 -5.37 -16.23 -22.14
CA ILE A 17 -6.43 -17.13 -22.62
C ILE A 17 -6.73 -16.82 -24.10
N ILE A 18 -6.90 -15.52 -24.42
CA ILE A 18 -7.20 -15.05 -25.78
C ILE A 18 -6.09 -15.49 -26.75
N GLN A 19 -4.83 -15.23 -26.39
CA GLN A 19 -3.68 -15.61 -27.21
C GLN A 19 -3.60 -17.14 -27.44
N ALA A 20 -3.77 -17.93 -26.38
CA ALA A 20 -3.77 -19.38 -26.50
C ALA A 20 -4.88 -19.89 -27.45
N ALA A 21 -6.08 -19.31 -27.35
CA ALA A 21 -7.22 -19.66 -28.21
C ALA A 21 -6.98 -19.26 -29.68
N GLU A 22 -6.45 -18.05 -29.92
CA GLU A 22 -6.13 -17.57 -31.27
C GLU A 22 -5.06 -18.44 -31.94
N ILE A 23 -3.98 -18.77 -31.22
CA ILE A 23 -2.92 -19.63 -31.73
C ILE A 23 -3.48 -21.04 -32.03
N SER A 24 -4.26 -21.62 -31.11
CA SER A 24 -4.90 -22.94 -31.31
C SER A 24 -5.79 -22.97 -32.54
N LYS A 25 -6.57 -21.89 -32.75
CA LYS A 25 -7.42 -21.74 -33.95
C LYS A 25 -6.57 -21.66 -35.22
N ALA A 26 -5.49 -20.88 -35.20
CA ALA A 26 -4.60 -20.67 -36.36
C ALA A 26 -3.89 -21.98 -36.79
N VAL A 27 -3.42 -22.77 -35.82
CA VAL A 27 -2.70 -24.03 -36.11
C VAL A 27 -3.62 -25.27 -36.24
N GLY A 28 -4.88 -25.12 -35.87
CA GLY A 28 -5.88 -26.21 -35.91
C GLY A 28 -5.61 -27.39 -34.96
N LYS A 29 -4.89 -27.13 -33.84
CA LYS A 29 -4.47 -28.13 -32.85
C LYS A 29 -4.53 -27.57 -31.42
N PRO A 30 -4.61 -28.42 -30.38
CA PRO A 30 -4.44 -28.02 -29.02
C PRO A 30 -3.06 -27.35 -28.82
N VAL A 31 -3.04 -26.23 -28.05
CA VAL A 31 -1.84 -25.43 -27.79
C VAL A 31 -1.64 -25.24 -26.30
N LYS A 32 -0.41 -25.40 -25.81
CA LYS A 32 0.04 -24.92 -24.51
C LYS A 32 0.91 -23.68 -24.74
N LEU A 33 0.38 -22.51 -24.36
CA LEU A 33 1.12 -21.25 -24.40
C LEU A 33 1.86 -21.04 -23.08
N LEU A 34 3.14 -20.72 -23.17
CA LEU A 34 3.97 -20.34 -22.02
C LEU A 34 4.82 -19.13 -22.41
N TRP A 35 4.63 -18.03 -21.68
CA TRP A 35 5.51 -16.86 -21.81
C TRP A 35 6.82 -17.09 -21.06
N SER A 36 7.92 -16.57 -21.56
CA SER A 36 9.14 -16.41 -20.78
C SER A 36 8.94 -15.38 -19.67
N ARG A 37 9.88 -15.28 -18.72
CA ARG A 37 9.83 -14.23 -17.70
C ARG A 37 9.99 -12.84 -18.31
N GLU A 38 10.82 -12.74 -19.33
CA GLU A 38 11.04 -11.52 -20.08
C GLU A 38 9.78 -11.05 -20.81
N ASP A 39 9.06 -11.97 -21.46
CA ASP A 39 7.76 -11.66 -22.07
C ASP A 39 6.74 -11.18 -21.04
N ASP A 40 6.62 -11.91 -19.92
CA ASP A 40 5.68 -11.61 -18.85
C ASP A 40 5.95 -10.21 -18.26
N MET A 41 7.21 -9.89 -17.94
CA MET A 41 7.56 -8.62 -17.31
C MET A 41 7.48 -7.41 -18.26
N THR A 42 7.75 -7.59 -19.54
CA THR A 42 7.77 -6.49 -20.51
C THR A 42 6.41 -6.24 -21.16
N HIS A 43 5.45 -7.15 -21.04
CA HIS A 43 4.12 -7.06 -21.63
C HIS A 43 2.98 -7.15 -20.61
N ASP A 44 3.27 -6.93 -19.34
CA ASP A 44 2.29 -7.04 -18.27
C ASP A 44 1.32 -5.84 -18.20
N TYR A 45 0.41 -5.91 -17.25
CA TYR A 45 -0.46 -4.81 -16.84
C TYR A 45 0.09 -4.25 -15.53
N TYR A 46 0.64 -3.03 -15.61
CA TYR A 46 1.40 -2.45 -14.52
C TYR A 46 0.49 -1.77 -13.49
N ARG A 47 0.97 -1.67 -12.25
CA ARG A 47 0.33 -0.83 -11.24
C ARG A 47 0.33 0.63 -11.73
N PRO A 48 -0.82 1.34 -11.68
CA PRO A 48 -0.87 2.75 -12.06
C PRO A 48 0.11 3.60 -11.28
N LEU A 49 0.68 4.59 -11.93
CA LEU A 49 1.38 5.68 -11.26
C LEU A 49 0.35 6.58 -10.56
N GLY A 50 0.60 6.97 -9.31
CA GLY A 50 -0.20 7.93 -8.56
C GLY A 50 0.63 9.13 -8.16
N VAL A 51 0.06 10.33 -8.32
CA VAL A 51 0.60 11.58 -7.79
C VAL A 51 -0.45 12.20 -6.89
N ASN A 52 -0.07 12.47 -5.64
CA ASN A 52 -0.97 13.05 -4.64
C ASN A 52 -0.44 14.41 -4.19
N GLN A 53 -1.32 15.40 -4.13
CA GLN A 53 -1.08 16.70 -3.50
C GLN A 53 -2.05 16.85 -2.34
N ILE A 54 -1.51 17.05 -1.13
CA ILE A 54 -2.34 17.21 0.06
C ILE A 54 -1.97 18.54 0.72
N THR A 55 -2.99 19.29 1.14
CA THR A 55 -2.85 20.56 1.83
C THR A 55 -3.77 20.59 3.04
N ALA A 56 -3.30 21.06 4.18
CA ALA A 56 -4.09 21.19 5.39
C ALA A 56 -3.85 22.55 6.07
N GLY A 57 -4.90 23.09 6.66
CA GLY A 57 -4.82 24.19 7.63
C GLY A 57 -4.95 23.63 9.04
N LEU A 58 -4.02 24.03 9.92
CA LEU A 58 -4.05 23.69 11.34
C LEU A 58 -4.42 24.92 12.16
N ASP A 59 -5.22 24.74 13.21
CA ASP A 59 -5.47 25.79 14.22
C ASP A 59 -4.25 25.96 15.15
N ALA A 60 -4.32 26.92 16.07
CA ALA A 60 -3.27 27.18 17.06
C ALA A 60 -3.00 25.98 18.00
N ALA A 61 -3.95 25.05 18.16
CA ALA A 61 -3.78 23.82 18.92
C ALA A 61 -3.22 22.66 18.05
N GLY A 62 -2.95 22.93 16.77
CA GLY A 62 -2.47 21.94 15.80
C GLY A 62 -3.56 20.95 15.34
N THR A 63 -4.84 21.29 15.51
CA THR A 63 -5.95 20.46 15.00
C THR A 63 -6.23 20.83 13.55
N PRO A 64 -6.42 19.84 12.63
CA PRO A 64 -6.74 20.15 11.24
C PRO A 64 -8.15 20.73 11.13
N VAL A 65 -8.25 21.97 10.64
CA VAL A 65 -9.53 22.68 10.43
C VAL A 65 -10.06 22.45 9.01
N ALA A 66 -9.17 22.20 8.05
CA ALA A 66 -9.53 21.83 6.68
C ALA A 66 -8.40 21.01 6.06
N VAL A 67 -8.77 20.02 5.24
CA VAL A 67 -7.81 19.21 4.48
C VAL A 67 -8.30 19.07 3.05
N HIS A 68 -7.41 19.26 2.08
CA HIS A 68 -7.66 19.02 0.66
C HIS A 68 -6.74 17.94 0.14
N PHE A 69 -7.33 16.84 -0.31
CA PHE A 69 -6.66 15.71 -0.94
C PHE A 69 -6.92 15.77 -2.45
N LYS A 70 -5.87 15.76 -3.24
CA LYS A 70 -5.94 15.71 -4.69
C LYS A 70 -5.07 14.59 -5.20
N ALA A 71 -5.70 13.59 -5.85
CA ALA A 71 -5.03 12.44 -6.44
C ALA A 71 -5.12 12.50 -7.97
N VAL A 72 -4.03 12.18 -8.64
CA VAL A 72 -3.96 12.02 -10.10
C VAL A 72 -3.45 10.62 -10.38
N SER A 73 -4.17 9.83 -11.16
CA SER A 73 -3.79 8.47 -11.53
C SER A 73 -4.47 8.02 -12.81
N GLN A 74 -4.01 6.89 -13.36
CA GLN A 74 -4.70 6.18 -14.43
C GLN A 74 -5.83 5.31 -13.87
N SER A 75 -6.94 5.20 -14.60
CA SER A 75 -8.02 4.29 -14.25
C SER A 75 -7.71 2.86 -14.70
N VAL A 76 -7.77 1.90 -13.78
CA VAL A 76 -7.73 0.46 -14.11
C VAL A 76 -9.11 -0.04 -14.56
N THR A 77 -10.17 0.54 -14.02
CA THR A 77 -11.55 0.11 -14.24
C THR A 77 -12.05 0.50 -15.62
N GLN A 78 -11.66 1.68 -16.14
CA GLN A 78 -11.99 2.10 -17.52
C GLN A 78 -11.51 1.07 -18.53
N ARG A 79 -10.29 0.59 -18.40
CA ARG A 79 -9.74 -0.44 -19.28
C ARG A 79 -10.38 -1.81 -19.04
N ALA A 80 -10.45 -2.26 -17.78
CA ALA A 80 -10.88 -3.62 -17.45
C ALA A 80 -12.37 -3.88 -17.71
N PHE A 81 -13.20 -2.85 -17.50
CA PHE A 81 -14.67 -2.97 -17.61
C PHE A 81 -15.29 -2.03 -18.65
N GLY A 82 -14.47 -1.35 -19.45
CA GLY A 82 -14.97 -0.50 -20.54
C GLY A 82 -15.75 0.72 -20.05
N LEU A 83 -15.45 1.28 -18.88
CA LEU A 83 -16.09 2.49 -18.41
C LEU A 83 -15.77 3.67 -19.35
N PRO A 84 -16.71 4.58 -19.63
CA PRO A 84 -16.45 5.80 -20.38
C PRO A 84 -15.32 6.62 -19.73
N LYS A 85 -14.52 7.31 -20.56
CA LYS A 85 -13.35 8.07 -20.10
C LYS A 85 -13.69 9.17 -19.09
N ASP A 86 -14.88 9.74 -19.18
CA ASP A 86 -15.34 10.81 -18.29
C ASP A 86 -16.06 10.28 -17.03
N THR A 87 -16.09 8.97 -16.81
CA THR A 87 -16.74 8.37 -15.66
C THR A 87 -15.79 8.42 -14.46
N PHE A 88 -16.33 8.85 -13.30
CA PHE A 88 -15.62 8.77 -12.03
C PHE A 88 -15.26 7.31 -11.70
N ASP A 89 -14.01 7.05 -11.42
CA ASP A 89 -13.53 5.72 -11.04
C ASP A 89 -13.46 5.60 -9.52
N ALA A 90 -14.49 4.99 -8.93
CA ALA A 90 -14.59 4.78 -7.49
C ALA A 90 -13.43 3.92 -6.94
N PHE A 91 -12.95 2.94 -7.69
CA PHE A 91 -11.81 2.11 -7.27
C PHE A 91 -10.51 2.90 -7.17
N MET A 92 -10.32 3.91 -8.03
CA MET A 92 -9.14 4.78 -7.94
C MET A 92 -9.26 5.83 -6.83
N ALA A 93 -10.46 6.07 -6.31
CA ALA A 93 -10.73 6.96 -5.19
C ALA A 93 -10.63 6.25 -3.82
N GLU A 94 -10.57 4.93 -3.78
CA GLU A 94 -10.45 4.18 -2.53
C GLU A 94 -9.20 4.60 -1.76
N ALA A 95 -9.34 4.75 -0.44
CA ALA A 95 -8.35 5.31 0.49
C ALA A 95 -7.86 6.74 0.15
N ALA A 96 -8.36 7.40 -0.90
CA ALA A 96 -8.13 8.83 -1.09
C ALA A 96 -8.82 9.67 -0.01
N VAL A 97 -9.90 9.14 0.56
CA VAL A 97 -10.60 9.68 1.71
C VAL A 97 -10.17 8.88 2.94
N PRO A 98 -9.22 9.35 3.75
CA PRO A 98 -8.82 8.62 4.95
C PRO A 98 -9.93 8.62 6.00
N GLY A 99 -10.03 7.54 6.76
CA GLY A 99 -11.09 7.32 7.75
C GLY A 99 -11.07 8.23 8.98
N TYR A 100 -10.23 9.28 9.00
CA TYR A 100 -10.17 10.26 10.09
C TYR A 100 -11.33 11.25 10.07
N GLU A 101 -11.59 11.86 11.22
CA GLU A 101 -12.61 12.90 11.37
C GLU A 101 -12.01 14.28 11.14
N PHE A 102 -12.27 14.85 9.97
CA PHE A 102 -11.92 16.23 9.64
C PHE A 102 -13.15 17.11 9.64
N ALA A 103 -13.04 18.33 10.21
CA ALA A 103 -14.15 19.29 10.21
C ALA A 103 -14.55 19.71 8.79
N ASN A 104 -13.56 19.90 7.92
CA ASN A 104 -13.76 20.17 6.49
C ASN A 104 -12.77 19.36 5.68
N ALA A 105 -13.25 18.63 4.67
CA ALA A 105 -12.41 17.86 3.77
C ALA A 105 -12.90 18.00 2.33
N GLN A 106 -11.97 18.15 1.40
CA GLN A 106 -12.22 18.07 -0.03
C GLN A 106 -11.35 16.98 -0.63
N HIS A 107 -11.92 16.22 -1.56
CA HIS A 107 -11.24 15.13 -2.24
C HIS A 107 -11.46 15.26 -3.73
N ASP A 108 -10.37 15.43 -4.48
CA ASP A 108 -10.39 15.49 -5.94
C ASP A 108 -9.64 14.29 -6.51
N LEU A 109 -10.26 13.61 -7.46
CA LEU A 109 -9.62 12.57 -8.26
C LEU A 109 -9.57 13.02 -9.72
N ILE A 110 -8.38 13.04 -10.30
CA ILE A 110 -8.14 13.34 -11.71
C ILE A 110 -7.66 12.06 -12.38
N ILE A 111 -8.40 11.59 -13.37
CA ILE A 111 -7.98 10.49 -14.21
C ILE A 111 -7.12 11.03 -15.35
N HIS A 112 -5.90 10.52 -15.47
CA HIS A 112 -4.94 10.87 -16.50
C HIS A 112 -4.41 9.62 -17.18
N ASP A 113 -4.66 9.47 -18.47
CA ASP A 113 -4.17 8.35 -19.26
C ASP A 113 -2.73 8.63 -19.72
N SER A 114 -1.77 7.89 -19.20
CA SER A 114 -0.35 8.00 -19.56
C SER A 114 0.00 7.20 -20.83
N GLY A 115 -0.96 6.46 -21.40
CA GLY A 115 -0.73 5.52 -22.49
C GLY A 115 -0.10 4.18 -22.08
N MET A 116 0.25 4.03 -20.80
CA MET A 116 0.73 2.75 -20.28
C MET A 116 -0.42 1.78 -20.02
N ARG A 117 -0.18 0.50 -20.31
CA ARG A 117 -1.13 -0.56 -19.98
C ARG A 117 -1.09 -0.83 -18.48
N VAL A 118 -2.19 -0.48 -17.79
CA VAL A 118 -2.31 -0.65 -16.34
C VAL A 118 -3.35 -1.70 -15.99
N GLY A 119 -3.17 -2.34 -14.84
CA GLY A 119 -4.09 -3.35 -14.32
C GLY A 119 -4.14 -3.35 -12.79
N TYR A 120 -4.95 -4.28 -12.28
CA TYR A 120 -5.06 -4.48 -10.85
C TYR A 120 -3.77 -5.05 -10.29
N TRP A 121 -3.28 -4.41 -9.23
CA TRP A 121 -2.19 -4.89 -8.40
C TRP A 121 -2.66 -4.90 -6.95
N ARG A 122 -2.33 -5.89 -6.18
CA ARG A 122 -2.81 -6.13 -4.81
C ARG A 122 -2.95 -4.84 -4.00
N ALA A 123 -4.14 -4.54 -3.49
CA ALA A 123 -4.60 -3.31 -2.83
C ALA A 123 -4.85 -2.09 -3.74
N VAL A 124 -4.77 -2.24 -5.06
CA VAL A 124 -5.19 -1.24 -6.06
C VAL A 124 -4.76 0.19 -5.70
N SER A 125 -5.68 1.16 -5.67
CA SER A 125 -5.42 2.57 -5.33
C SER A 125 -5.03 2.79 -3.86
N HIS A 126 -5.41 1.89 -2.95
CA HIS A 126 -5.00 1.98 -1.55
C HIS A 126 -3.48 2.09 -1.39
N ASN A 127 -2.70 1.44 -2.26
CA ASN A 127 -1.23 1.51 -2.17
C ASN A 127 -0.67 2.92 -2.28
N MET A 128 -1.18 3.72 -3.22
CA MET A 128 -0.69 5.08 -3.44
C MET A 128 -1.39 6.09 -2.53
N ASN A 129 -2.70 5.92 -2.33
CA ASN A 129 -3.49 6.85 -1.53
C ASN A 129 -3.17 6.73 -0.03
N ALA A 130 -3.09 5.51 0.52
CA ALA A 130 -2.70 5.32 1.92
C ALA A 130 -1.25 5.76 2.17
N PHE A 131 -0.33 5.55 1.21
CA PHE A 131 1.03 6.05 1.33
C PHE A 131 1.05 7.58 1.49
N ALA A 132 0.34 8.30 0.61
CA ALA A 132 0.28 9.75 0.67
C ALA A 132 -0.42 10.24 1.96
N ASN A 133 -1.59 9.69 2.27
CA ASN A 133 -2.41 10.11 3.39
C ASN A 133 -1.70 9.87 4.73
N GLU A 134 -1.16 8.68 4.96
CA GLU A 134 -0.54 8.33 6.23
C GLU A 134 0.83 9.01 6.44
N SER A 135 1.56 9.26 5.35
CA SER A 135 2.75 10.11 5.41
C SER A 135 2.37 11.55 5.75
N PHE A 136 1.30 12.09 5.16
CA PHE A 136 0.85 13.45 5.42
C PHE A 136 0.24 13.61 6.82
N MET A 137 -0.47 12.60 7.34
CA MET A 137 -0.92 12.58 8.74
C MET A 137 0.25 12.72 9.71
N ASP A 138 1.35 12.08 9.42
CA ASP A 138 2.58 12.17 10.21
C ASP A 138 3.26 13.55 10.06
N GLU A 139 3.19 14.16 8.86
CA GLU A 139 3.64 15.53 8.62
C GLU A 139 2.82 16.54 9.44
N MET A 140 1.49 16.39 9.47
CA MET A 140 0.61 17.24 10.29
C MET A 140 0.90 17.08 11.80
N ALA A 141 1.12 15.85 12.28
CA ALA A 141 1.51 15.61 13.66
C ALA A 141 2.82 16.31 14.01
N ALA A 142 3.84 16.20 13.15
CA ALA A 142 5.11 16.88 13.33
C ALA A 142 4.98 18.42 13.30
N ALA A 143 4.20 18.97 12.37
CA ALA A 143 3.92 20.40 12.29
C ALA A 143 3.18 20.92 13.54
N ALA A 144 2.33 20.09 14.15
CA ALA A 144 1.63 20.38 15.39
C ALA A 144 2.50 20.15 16.65
N GLY A 145 3.74 19.63 16.51
CA GLY A 145 4.59 19.27 17.65
C GLY A 145 4.02 18.13 18.50
N LYS A 146 3.22 17.24 17.91
CA LYS A 146 2.52 16.14 18.59
C LYS A 146 3.09 14.78 18.22
N ASP A 147 2.96 13.84 19.16
CA ASP A 147 3.24 12.42 18.91
C ASP A 147 2.32 11.87 17.80
N PRO A 148 2.84 11.15 16.79
CA PRO A 148 2.05 10.66 15.67
C PRO A 148 0.89 9.73 16.05
N TYR A 149 1.07 8.89 17.09
CA TYR A 149 0.01 8.03 17.60
C TYR A 149 -1.08 8.85 18.29
N ALA A 150 -0.69 9.74 19.22
CA ALA A 150 -1.63 10.58 19.94
C ALA A 150 -2.42 11.52 19.01
N TYR A 151 -1.76 12.02 17.94
CA TYR A 151 -2.38 12.87 16.94
C TYR A 151 -3.49 12.13 16.18
N ARG A 152 -3.20 10.90 15.74
CA ARG A 152 -4.20 10.05 15.07
C ARG A 152 -5.35 9.68 15.98
N MET A 153 -5.07 9.27 17.23
CA MET A 153 -6.11 8.95 18.23
C MET A 153 -7.08 10.12 18.45
N ALA A 154 -6.58 11.36 18.46
CA ALA A 154 -7.43 12.54 18.65
C ALA A 154 -8.43 12.76 17.51
N LEU A 155 -8.16 12.22 16.30
CA LEU A 155 -9.00 12.30 15.11
C LEU A 155 -9.87 11.06 14.88
N LEU A 156 -9.98 10.18 15.89
CA LEU A 156 -10.74 8.92 15.81
C LEU A 156 -11.78 8.77 16.95
N LYS A 157 -12.18 9.89 17.57
CA LYS A 157 -13.04 9.88 18.77
C LYS A 157 -14.35 9.10 18.59
N ASN A 158 -14.96 9.21 17.41
CA ASN A 158 -16.21 8.53 17.08
C ASN A 158 -16.01 7.28 16.19
N LYS A 159 -14.78 6.78 16.09
CA LYS A 159 -14.39 5.63 15.29
C LYS A 159 -13.79 4.50 16.16
N PRO A 160 -14.56 3.88 17.07
CA PRO A 160 -14.00 3.02 18.12
C PRO A 160 -13.25 1.79 17.59
N ARG A 161 -13.73 1.14 16.52
CA ARG A 161 -13.04 0.00 15.90
C ARG A 161 -11.68 0.42 15.32
N PHE A 162 -11.65 1.58 14.67
CA PHE A 162 -10.46 2.13 14.05
C PHE A 162 -9.42 2.57 15.10
N ALA A 163 -9.87 3.27 16.15
CA ALA A 163 -9.03 3.64 17.29
C ALA A 163 -8.48 2.40 18.03
N ASN A 164 -9.27 1.33 18.12
CA ASN A 164 -8.85 0.09 18.78
C ASN A 164 -7.69 -0.60 18.07
N VAL A 165 -7.73 -0.76 16.75
CA VAL A 165 -6.62 -1.39 16.01
C VAL A 165 -5.35 -0.53 16.10
N LEU A 166 -5.47 0.81 16.07
CA LEU A 166 -4.35 1.71 16.28
C LEU A 166 -3.71 1.52 17.66
N LYS A 167 -4.55 1.48 18.70
CA LYS A 167 -4.11 1.26 20.09
C LYS A 167 -3.41 -0.09 20.23
N LEU A 168 -3.99 -1.16 19.74
CA LEU A 168 -3.45 -2.52 19.86
C LEU A 168 -2.09 -2.66 19.16
N ALA A 169 -1.94 -2.11 17.96
CA ALA A 169 -0.69 -2.12 17.24
C ALA A 169 0.40 -1.34 17.97
N ALA A 170 0.07 -0.13 18.45
CA ALA A 170 1.00 0.73 19.18
C ALA A 170 1.44 0.11 20.50
N ASP A 171 0.51 -0.40 21.30
CA ASP A 171 0.79 -1.05 22.60
C ASP A 171 1.72 -2.27 22.42
N LYS A 172 1.41 -3.14 21.48
CA LYS A 172 2.19 -4.35 21.19
C LYS A 172 3.59 -4.03 20.64
N ALA A 173 3.71 -3.00 19.79
CA ALA A 173 4.99 -2.53 19.30
C ALA A 173 5.82 -1.77 20.36
N GLY A 174 5.23 -1.44 21.50
CA GLY A 174 5.86 -0.66 22.54
C GLY A 174 6.06 0.81 22.15
N TRP A 175 5.07 1.42 21.50
CA TRP A 175 5.11 2.85 21.16
C TRP A 175 5.33 3.70 22.42
N GLY A 176 6.19 4.70 22.31
CA GLY A 176 6.56 5.56 23.46
C GLY A 176 7.51 4.94 24.50
N LYS A 177 7.86 3.64 24.37
CA LYS A 177 8.81 2.98 25.28
C LYS A 177 10.26 3.11 24.77
N PRO A 178 11.27 3.09 25.68
CA PRO A 178 12.67 3.00 25.28
C PRO A 178 12.95 1.78 24.39
N ARG A 179 13.85 1.93 23.43
CA ARG A 179 14.25 0.86 22.50
C ARG A 179 15.76 0.83 22.28
N ALA A 180 16.25 -0.22 21.63
CA ALA A 180 17.65 -0.35 21.30
C ALA A 180 18.12 0.85 20.43
N ALA A 181 19.36 1.26 20.62
CA ALA A 181 19.95 2.38 19.85
C ALA A 181 19.88 2.09 18.35
N GLY A 182 19.57 3.11 17.57
CA GLY A 182 19.45 3.01 16.11
C GLY A 182 18.16 2.32 15.62
N ARG A 183 17.17 2.07 16.49
CA ARG A 183 15.85 1.55 16.15
C ARG A 183 14.81 2.66 16.19
N PHE A 184 13.97 2.70 15.16
CA PHE A 184 12.96 3.73 14.99
C PHE A 184 11.62 3.10 14.63
N LEU A 185 10.52 3.70 15.08
CA LEU A 185 9.17 3.26 14.73
C LEU A 185 8.48 4.26 13.83
N GLY A 186 7.65 3.73 12.94
CA GLY A 186 6.65 4.50 12.21
C GLY A 186 5.31 3.76 12.24
N ILE A 187 4.23 4.52 12.24
CA ILE A 187 2.87 4.03 12.39
C ILE A 187 2.03 4.50 11.20
N ALA A 188 1.14 3.61 10.75
CA ALA A 188 0.13 3.91 9.73
C ALA A 188 -1.13 3.09 10.00
N LEU A 189 -2.28 3.63 9.58
CA LEU A 189 -3.55 2.90 9.66
C LEU A 189 -4.46 3.24 8.49
N MET A 190 -5.38 2.35 8.18
CA MET A 190 -6.42 2.58 7.17
C MET A 190 -7.66 1.74 7.46
N ASP A 191 -8.78 2.15 6.89
CA ASP A 191 -9.96 1.35 6.63
C ASP A 191 -10.02 1.04 5.12
N GLY A 192 -10.51 -0.14 4.80
CA GLY A 192 -10.66 -0.58 3.43
C GLY A 192 -11.08 -2.05 3.40
N TYR A 193 -11.86 -2.42 2.39
CA TYR A 193 -12.37 -3.79 2.26
C TYR A 193 -13.23 -4.24 3.46
N ASP A 194 -13.95 -3.32 4.12
CA ASP A 194 -14.67 -3.54 5.38
C ASP A 194 -13.77 -4.02 6.54
N THR A 195 -12.48 -3.72 6.47
CA THR A 195 -11.47 -4.07 7.47
C THR A 195 -10.79 -2.81 8.00
N TYR A 196 -10.61 -2.73 9.32
CA TYR A 196 -9.80 -1.72 9.98
C TYR A 196 -8.43 -2.31 10.32
N MET A 197 -7.37 -1.57 10.03
CA MET A 197 -6.02 -2.08 10.23
C MET A 197 -5.05 -0.97 10.63
N ALA A 198 -4.09 -1.31 11.51
CA ALA A 198 -2.94 -0.47 11.82
C ALA A 198 -1.66 -1.28 11.76
N GLN A 199 -0.58 -0.66 11.29
CA GLN A 199 0.76 -1.24 11.27
C GLN A 199 1.77 -0.32 11.95
N VAL A 200 2.69 -0.94 12.70
CA VAL A 200 3.89 -0.28 13.22
C VAL A 200 5.11 -0.99 12.68
N ALA A 201 5.95 -0.28 11.93
CA ALA A 201 7.21 -0.79 11.43
C ALA A 201 8.37 -0.36 12.34
N GLU A 202 9.22 -1.31 12.75
CA GLU A 202 10.49 -1.05 13.42
C GLU A 202 11.63 -1.20 12.43
N ILE A 203 12.39 -0.13 12.23
CA ILE A 203 13.48 -0.08 11.27
C ILE A 203 14.80 0.35 11.90
N SER A 204 15.89 0.13 11.16
CA SER A 204 17.15 0.86 11.30
C SER A 204 17.64 1.33 9.94
N MET A 205 18.60 2.25 9.93
CA MET A 205 19.29 2.70 8.72
C MET A 205 20.67 2.07 8.65
N LYS A 206 21.01 1.44 7.52
CA LYS A 206 22.33 0.87 7.26
C LYS A 206 22.83 1.34 5.89
N ASN A 207 23.93 2.08 5.86
CA ASN A 207 24.50 2.64 4.61
C ASN A 207 23.51 3.47 3.77
N GLY A 208 22.54 4.13 4.45
CA GLY A 208 21.47 4.89 3.78
C GLY A 208 20.29 4.06 3.31
N GLU A 209 20.30 2.75 3.49
CA GLU A 209 19.21 1.82 3.18
C GLU A 209 18.38 1.50 4.42
N VAL A 210 17.12 1.19 4.20
CA VAL A 210 16.19 0.78 5.25
C VAL A 210 16.34 -0.71 5.54
N VAL A 211 16.49 -1.06 6.80
CA VAL A 211 16.39 -2.44 7.29
C VAL A 211 15.16 -2.54 8.16
N VAL A 212 14.17 -3.32 7.73
CA VAL A 212 12.95 -3.58 8.50
C VAL A 212 13.18 -4.79 9.40
N HIS A 213 13.06 -4.60 10.71
CA HIS A 213 13.33 -5.65 11.69
C HIS A 213 12.07 -6.34 12.15
N LYS A 214 11.01 -5.54 12.32
CA LYS A 214 9.74 -6.02 12.84
C LYS A 214 8.58 -5.20 12.30
N VAL A 215 7.48 -5.88 12.05
CA VAL A 215 6.19 -5.24 11.76
C VAL A 215 5.16 -5.77 12.75
N THR A 216 4.48 -4.87 13.43
CA THR A 216 3.34 -5.21 14.29
C THR A 216 2.08 -4.77 13.60
N VAL A 217 1.15 -5.68 13.36
CA VAL A 217 -0.12 -5.42 12.68
C VAL A 217 -1.29 -5.80 13.58
N ALA A 218 -2.27 -4.91 13.70
CA ALA A 218 -3.57 -5.20 14.31
C ALA A 218 -4.66 -5.06 13.26
N ALA A 219 -5.55 -6.05 13.15
CA ALA A 219 -6.63 -6.09 12.16
C ALA A 219 -7.97 -6.45 12.81
N ASP A 220 -9.00 -5.67 12.49
CA ASP A 220 -10.41 -5.95 12.76
C ASP A 220 -11.14 -6.12 11.43
N LEU A 221 -11.28 -7.37 11.00
CA LEU A 221 -11.94 -7.77 9.75
C LEU A 221 -13.35 -8.32 9.99
N GLY A 222 -13.92 -8.07 11.16
CA GLY A 222 -15.18 -8.71 11.52
C GLY A 222 -14.99 -10.19 11.88
N GLN A 223 -16.01 -10.99 11.62
CA GLN A 223 -15.98 -12.43 11.93
C GLN A 223 -14.99 -13.16 11.01
N MET A 224 -13.98 -13.79 11.59
CA MET A 224 -13.00 -14.58 10.87
C MET A 224 -13.53 -15.98 10.57
N VAL A 225 -13.39 -16.43 9.31
CA VAL A 225 -13.73 -17.81 8.92
C VAL A 225 -12.59 -18.77 9.25
N ASN A 226 -11.35 -18.38 8.92
CA ASN A 226 -10.16 -19.20 9.18
C ASN A 226 -9.00 -18.29 9.62
N PRO A 227 -8.66 -18.26 10.92
CA PRO A 227 -7.57 -17.43 11.45
C PRO A 227 -6.20 -17.71 10.84
N ASP A 228 -5.85 -18.97 10.58
CA ASP A 228 -4.54 -19.33 9.99
C ASP A 228 -4.38 -18.73 8.59
N THR A 229 -5.46 -18.77 7.78
CA THR A 229 -5.46 -18.13 6.46
C THR A 229 -5.38 -16.61 6.57
N VAL A 230 -6.04 -16.00 7.57
CA VAL A 230 -5.95 -14.58 7.84
C VAL A 230 -4.51 -14.16 8.16
N GLU A 231 -3.84 -14.90 9.04
CA GLU A 231 -2.43 -14.65 9.37
C GLU A 231 -1.51 -14.79 8.15
N ALA A 232 -1.70 -15.83 7.34
CA ALA A 232 -0.95 -16.03 6.10
C ALA A 232 -1.14 -14.87 5.11
N GLN A 233 -2.37 -14.35 4.98
CA GLN A 233 -2.66 -13.19 4.14
C GLN A 233 -1.96 -11.93 4.66
N LEU A 234 -1.96 -11.68 5.96
CA LEU A 234 -1.29 -10.53 6.56
C LEU A 234 0.23 -10.59 6.36
N GLN A 235 0.87 -11.73 6.63
CA GLN A 235 2.29 -11.93 6.40
C GLN A 235 2.67 -11.71 4.93
N SER A 236 1.95 -12.36 4.03
CA SER A 236 2.15 -12.21 2.59
C SER A 236 1.97 -10.77 2.12
N SER A 237 0.92 -10.08 2.59
CA SER A 237 0.62 -8.69 2.21
C SER A 237 1.73 -7.73 2.63
N ILE A 238 2.23 -7.87 3.84
CA ILE A 238 3.32 -7.03 4.39
C ILE A 238 4.60 -7.21 3.56
N ILE A 239 5.03 -8.46 3.32
CA ILE A 239 6.24 -8.76 2.55
C ILE A 239 6.10 -8.27 1.10
N PHE A 240 4.93 -8.49 0.50
CA PHE A 240 4.64 -8.05 -0.86
C PHE A 240 4.68 -6.52 -1.00
N GLY A 241 4.07 -5.80 -0.05
CA GLY A 241 4.11 -4.34 0.00
C GLY A 241 5.50 -3.77 0.28
N MET A 242 6.32 -4.45 1.09
CA MET A 242 7.72 -4.06 1.33
C MET A 242 8.54 -4.03 0.03
N GLY A 243 8.38 -5.04 -0.84
CA GLY A 243 9.05 -5.07 -2.15
C GLY A 243 8.75 -3.80 -2.95
N ALA A 244 7.48 -3.47 -3.09
CA ALA A 244 7.07 -2.25 -3.81
C ALA A 244 7.51 -0.95 -3.11
N GLY A 245 7.52 -0.94 -1.78
CA GLY A 245 7.91 0.24 -1.00
C GLY A 245 9.41 0.53 -1.01
N LEU A 246 10.24 -0.49 -1.10
CA LEU A 246 11.69 -0.37 -0.88
C LEU A 246 12.55 -0.52 -2.14
N MET A 247 12.12 -1.34 -3.13
CA MET A 247 13.05 -1.75 -4.18
C MET A 247 12.46 -1.93 -5.58
N GLN A 248 11.14 -2.14 -5.72
CA GLN A 248 10.53 -2.47 -7.00
C GLN A 248 10.10 -1.23 -7.76
N GLU A 249 10.62 -1.07 -8.96
CA GLU A 249 10.26 0.00 -9.89
C GLU A 249 10.25 -0.56 -11.31
N ILE A 250 9.25 -0.17 -12.11
CA ILE A 250 9.25 -0.41 -13.56
C ILE A 250 9.59 0.92 -14.23
N THR A 251 10.64 0.91 -15.05
CA THR A 251 11.13 2.09 -15.76
C THR A 251 10.94 1.94 -17.26
N LEU A 252 10.79 3.07 -17.93
CA LEU A 252 10.59 3.13 -19.37
C LEU A 252 11.74 3.89 -20.04
N LYS A 253 12.26 3.32 -21.12
CA LYS A 253 13.20 4.00 -22.01
C LYS A 253 12.78 3.74 -23.46
N ASP A 254 12.63 4.79 -24.23
CA ASP A 254 12.26 4.72 -25.64
C ASP A 254 10.99 3.86 -25.87
N GLY A 255 9.97 4.00 -24.98
CA GLY A 255 8.72 3.26 -25.04
C GLY A 255 8.81 1.78 -24.62
N ARG A 256 9.94 1.34 -24.04
CA ARG A 256 10.15 -0.05 -23.61
C ARG A 256 10.42 -0.14 -22.13
N VAL A 257 9.84 -1.14 -21.49
CA VAL A 257 10.13 -1.52 -20.10
C VAL A 257 11.57 -2.03 -20.02
N GLN A 258 12.29 -1.60 -19.00
CA GLN A 258 13.70 -1.94 -18.81
C GLN A 258 13.91 -3.16 -17.90
N GLU A 259 12.99 -3.38 -16.98
CA GLU A 259 13.04 -4.51 -16.05
C GLU A 259 12.49 -5.75 -16.74
N THR A 260 13.32 -6.77 -16.88
CA THR A 260 13.01 -7.96 -17.68
C THR A 260 12.98 -9.25 -16.87
N ASN A 261 13.70 -9.28 -15.72
CA ASN A 261 13.75 -10.48 -14.89
C ASN A 261 14.16 -10.09 -13.44
N TYR A 262 14.20 -11.05 -12.53
CA TYR A 262 14.52 -10.85 -11.11
C TYR A 262 15.95 -10.38 -10.82
N ASN A 263 16.83 -10.33 -11.81
CA ASN A 263 18.15 -9.71 -11.69
C ASN A 263 18.08 -8.17 -11.64
N ASN A 264 17.09 -7.57 -12.29
CA ASN A 264 16.86 -6.11 -12.30
C ASN A 264 15.47 -5.68 -11.77
N TYR A 265 14.67 -6.63 -11.33
CA TYR A 265 13.42 -6.40 -10.56
C TYR A 265 13.47 -7.24 -9.29
N PRO A 266 14.12 -6.73 -8.23
CA PRO A 266 14.34 -7.50 -7.02
C PRO A 266 13.04 -7.75 -6.23
N VAL A 267 13.02 -8.87 -5.51
CA VAL A 267 11.95 -9.22 -4.57
C VAL A 267 12.56 -9.41 -3.18
N VAL A 268 11.77 -9.16 -2.15
CA VAL A 268 12.18 -9.38 -0.75
C VAL A 268 12.58 -10.85 -0.56
N ARG A 269 13.79 -11.08 -0.07
CA ARG A 269 14.35 -12.41 0.19
C ARG A 269 14.02 -12.86 1.61
N MET A 270 14.14 -14.16 1.88
CA MET A 270 13.81 -14.71 3.18
C MET A 270 14.60 -14.09 4.35
N ASN A 271 15.87 -13.79 4.13
CA ASN A 271 16.75 -13.13 5.10
C ASN A 271 16.49 -11.62 5.27
N GLU A 272 15.69 -11.02 4.40
CA GLU A 272 15.27 -9.62 4.47
C GLU A 272 13.87 -9.48 5.07
N SER A 273 13.16 -10.59 5.22
CA SER A 273 11.80 -10.61 5.80
C SER A 273 11.85 -10.27 7.29
N PRO A 274 11.01 -9.33 7.76
CA PRO A 274 10.97 -8.94 9.17
C PRO A 274 10.27 -10.01 10.01
N ALA A 275 10.45 -9.95 11.32
CA ALA A 275 9.52 -10.57 12.24
C ALA A 275 8.16 -9.88 12.15
N ILE A 276 7.07 -10.64 12.15
CA ILE A 276 5.71 -10.09 12.04
C ILE A 276 4.89 -10.52 13.25
N ASP A 277 4.51 -9.56 14.09
CA ASP A 277 3.56 -9.75 15.18
C ASP A 277 2.15 -9.42 14.72
N ILE A 278 1.22 -10.36 14.82
CA ILE A 278 -0.16 -10.21 14.36
C ILE A 278 -1.11 -10.18 15.56
N ILE A 279 -2.06 -9.24 15.53
CA ILE A 279 -3.14 -9.13 16.50
C ILE A 279 -4.46 -9.17 15.72
N LEU A 280 -5.21 -10.25 15.88
CA LEU A 280 -6.54 -10.41 15.29
C LEU A 280 -7.58 -10.02 16.32
N VAL A 281 -8.36 -8.99 16.02
CA VAL A 281 -9.46 -8.53 16.88
C VAL A 281 -10.63 -9.51 16.75
N LYS A 282 -11.08 -10.06 17.86
CA LYS A 282 -12.30 -10.86 17.88
C LYS A 282 -13.51 -9.95 17.70
N SER A 283 -14.30 -10.20 16.68
CA SER A 283 -15.45 -9.39 16.31
C SER A 283 -16.60 -10.27 15.80
N THR A 284 -17.83 -9.83 16.01
CA THR A 284 -19.06 -10.44 15.48
C THR A 284 -19.64 -9.63 14.31
N GLU A 285 -18.96 -8.58 13.89
CA GLU A 285 -19.33 -7.80 12.72
C GLU A 285 -19.22 -8.63 11.44
N LYS A 286 -19.84 -8.13 10.36
CA LYS A 286 -19.76 -8.81 9.05
C LYS A 286 -18.31 -9.02 8.64
N PRO A 287 -17.98 -10.18 8.02
CA PRO A 287 -16.63 -10.44 7.51
C PRO A 287 -16.20 -9.39 6.49
N GLY A 288 -15.01 -8.84 6.67
CA GLY A 288 -14.33 -7.97 5.72
C GLY A 288 -13.21 -8.70 4.96
N GLY A 289 -12.66 -8.04 3.94
CA GLY A 289 -11.55 -8.54 3.15
C GLY A 289 -10.21 -8.38 3.86
N ILE A 290 -9.35 -9.40 3.83
CA ILE A 290 -8.02 -9.37 4.48
C ILE A 290 -6.87 -9.65 3.50
N GLY A 291 -7.18 -10.01 2.26
CA GLY A 291 -6.16 -10.36 1.27
C GLY A 291 -5.26 -9.21 0.82
N GLU A 292 -5.67 -7.97 1.00
CA GLU A 292 -5.08 -6.79 0.37
C GLU A 292 -4.62 -5.68 1.32
N PRO A 293 -5.37 -5.30 2.39
CA PRO A 293 -5.14 -4.04 3.10
C PRO A 293 -3.75 -3.90 3.70
N ALA A 294 -3.14 -4.97 4.21
CA ALA A 294 -1.80 -4.89 4.81
C ALA A 294 -0.70 -4.54 3.80
N THR A 295 -0.93 -4.76 2.49
CA THR A 295 -0.01 -4.37 1.41
C THR A 295 0.15 -2.85 1.32
N ALA A 296 -0.94 -2.11 1.49
CA ALA A 296 -0.96 -0.66 1.36
C ALA A 296 -0.28 0.06 2.53
N LEU A 297 -0.37 -0.51 3.74
CA LEU A 297 0.06 0.17 4.96
C LEU A 297 1.55 0.08 5.26
N ILE A 298 2.25 -0.92 4.75
CA ILE A 298 3.66 -1.12 5.11
C ILE A 298 4.55 0.02 4.60
N SER A 299 4.29 0.53 3.40
CA SER A 299 5.08 1.63 2.83
C SER A 299 4.99 2.91 3.65
N PRO A 300 3.82 3.44 4.04
CA PRO A 300 3.74 4.62 4.90
C PRO A 300 4.28 4.36 6.31
N ALA A 301 4.08 3.18 6.91
CA ALA A 301 4.66 2.86 8.20
C ALA A 301 6.19 2.92 8.17
N ILE A 302 6.83 2.39 7.11
CA ILE A 302 8.28 2.50 6.91
C ILE A 302 8.70 3.95 6.66
N ALA A 303 7.99 4.71 5.80
CA ALA A 303 8.32 6.11 5.51
C ALA A 303 8.29 7.00 6.76
N ASN A 304 7.31 6.79 7.63
CA ASN A 304 7.20 7.48 8.92
C ASN A 304 8.33 7.08 9.87
N ALA A 305 8.76 5.83 9.87
CA ALA A 305 9.94 5.38 10.62
C ALA A 305 11.24 5.96 10.05
N VAL A 306 11.37 6.12 8.72
CA VAL A 306 12.50 6.81 8.08
C VAL A 306 12.56 8.28 8.51
N PHE A 307 11.42 8.96 8.58
CA PHE A 307 11.39 10.32 9.12
C PHE A 307 11.86 10.36 10.59
N ALA A 308 11.39 9.45 11.43
CA ALA A 308 11.84 9.36 12.82
C ALA A 308 13.35 9.11 12.94
N ALA A 309 13.94 8.38 11.96
CA ALA A 309 15.37 8.07 11.94
C ALA A 309 16.24 9.20 11.39
N THR A 310 15.74 9.99 10.43
CA THR A 310 16.57 10.87 9.59
C THR A 310 16.12 12.32 9.55
N GLY A 311 14.88 12.61 9.98
CA GLY A 311 14.24 13.92 9.82
C GLY A 311 13.78 14.20 8.37
N LYS A 312 13.90 13.25 7.43
CA LYS A 312 13.59 13.44 6.02
C LYS A 312 12.24 12.81 5.64
N ARG A 313 11.43 13.54 4.90
CA ARG A 313 10.12 13.07 4.39
C ARG A 313 10.24 12.49 3.00
N VAL A 314 10.21 11.16 2.90
CA VAL A 314 10.22 10.46 1.61
C VAL A 314 8.81 10.52 1.02
N ARG A 315 8.71 11.15 -0.17
CA ARG A 315 7.44 11.33 -0.91
C ARG A 315 7.42 10.60 -2.25
N LYS A 316 8.44 9.80 -2.54
CA LYS A 316 8.55 8.98 -3.75
C LYS A 316 8.88 7.54 -3.39
N LEU A 317 8.19 6.59 -4.00
CA LEU A 317 8.52 5.16 -3.92
C LEU A 317 9.23 4.71 -5.21
N PRO A 318 10.09 3.72 -5.12
CA PRO A 318 10.55 3.02 -3.92
C PRO A 318 11.52 3.88 -3.07
N MET A 319 11.58 3.61 -1.75
CA MET A 319 12.41 4.32 -0.78
C MET A 319 13.87 3.84 -0.84
N THR A 320 14.51 3.98 -1.99
CA THR A 320 15.92 3.64 -2.18
C THR A 320 16.82 4.60 -1.39
N ALA A 321 18.08 4.21 -1.16
CA ALA A 321 19.06 5.09 -0.52
C ALA A 321 19.21 6.44 -1.25
N ALA A 322 19.07 6.46 -2.58
CA ALA A 322 19.08 7.69 -3.38
C ALA A 322 17.84 8.55 -3.11
N ALA A 323 16.63 7.96 -3.10
CA ALA A 323 15.40 8.67 -2.79
C ALA A 323 15.40 9.27 -1.38
N ILE A 324 15.93 8.54 -0.37
CA ILE A 324 16.05 9.03 1.00
C ILE A 324 17.08 10.17 1.11
N ARG A 325 18.19 10.10 0.37
CA ARG A 325 19.19 11.20 0.38
C ARG A 325 18.64 12.49 -0.21
N SER A 326 17.81 12.40 -1.25
CA SER A 326 17.24 13.55 -1.96
C SER A 326 15.98 14.14 -1.31
N ALA A 327 15.43 13.48 -0.32
CA ALA A 327 14.20 13.85 0.39
C ALA A 327 14.39 15.04 1.35
#